data_b3859f3eaa2344dcc2de365c49370106
#
_entry.id   b3859f3eaa2344dcc2de365c49370106
#
_cell.length_a   1.000
_cell.length_b   1.000
_cell.length_c   1.000
_cell.angle_alpha   90.00
_cell.angle_beta   90.00
_cell.angle_gamma   90.00
#
_symmetry.space_group_name_H-M   'P 1'
#
loop_
_entity.id
_entity.type
_entity.pdbx_description
1 polymer ?
#
loop_
_entity_poly.entity_id
_entity_poly.type
_entity_poly.pdbx_seq_one_letter_code
_entity_poly.pdbx_strand_id
1 'polypeptide(L)'
;MQLIRPAATIVLARDSLNGPEVLMVKRSTNSAFGDLHVFPGGTLDPEDYLSEIYQMSDDLDDQSASSMLKVEKDGLAYMIAVVRECFEEVGILMSKSLPASLDLKALKNIRDQINNKKLTFYDFCLS
;
A
#
# COMPACT_ATOMS: atom_id res chain seq x y z
N MET A 1 7.58 -5.10 -27.32
CA MET A 1 6.96 -5.98 -26.31
C MET A 1 6.80 -5.22 -25.01
N GLN A 2 5.59 -5.10 -24.53
CA GLN A 2 5.32 -4.40 -23.28
C GLN A 2 5.71 -5.33 -22.12
N LEU A 3 6.65 -4.92 -21.29
CA LEU A 3 7.01 -5.68 -20.08
C LEU A 3 5.83 -5.65 -19.10
N ILE A 4 5.34 -6.81 -18.74
CA ILE A 4 4.34 -6.95 -17.67
C ILE A 4 5.05 -6.62 -16.34
N ARG A 5 4.57 -5.60 -15.64
CA ARG A 5 5.08 -5.25 -14.31
C ARG A 5 4.20 -5.89 -13.25
N PRO A 6 4.80 -6.50 -12.22
CA PRO A 6 4.03 -6.95 -11.08
C PRO A 6 3.30 -5.76 -10.43
N ALA A 7 2.04 -5.98 -10.09
CA ALA A 7 1.21 -4.98 -9.43
C ALA A 7 0.28 -5.66 -8.43
N ALA A 8 -0.14 -4.91 -7.44
CA ALA A 8 -1.05 -5.37 -6.40
C ALA A 8 -2.19 -4.37 -6.18
N THR A 9 -3.35 -4.88 -5.86
CA THR A 9 -4.55 -4.10 -5.54
C THR A 9 -5.14 -4.61 -4.24
N ILE A 10 -5.64 -3.71 -3.41
CA ILE A 10 -6.29 -4.05 -2.14
C ILE A 10 -7.76 -3.64 -2.15
N VAL A 11 -8.61 -4.51 -1.63
CA VAL A 11 -10.01 -4.19 -1.34
C VAL A 11 -10.15 -4.00 0.17
N LEU A 12 -10.26 -2.75 0.61
CA LEU A 12 -10.54 -2.42 2.00
C LEU A 12 -12.05 -2.40 2.20
N ALA A 13 -12.53 -3.24 3.09
CA ALA A 13 -13.94 -3.35 3.43
C ALA A 13 -14.17 -3.02 4.91
N ARG A 14 -15.33 -2.44 5.21
CA ARG A 14 -15.81 -2.21 6.58
C ARG A 14 -17.28 -2.53 6.69
N ASP A 15 -17.72 -2.85 7.90
CA ASP A 15 -19.13 -2.94 8.21
C ASP A 15 -19.75 -1.56 8.37
N SER A 16 -20.98 -1.39 7.89
CA SER A 16 -21.79 -0.20 8.12
C SER A 16 -23.23 -0.57 8.42
N LEU A 17 -24.04 0.41 8.86
CA LEU A 17 -25.46 0.22 9.13
C LEU A 17 -26.26 -0.22 7.90
N ASN A 18 -25.75 0.06 6.71
CA ASN A 18 -26.39 -0.28 5.43
C ASN A 18 -25.77 -1.52 4.76
N GLY A 19 -24.95 -2.28 5.48
CA GLY A 19 -24.22 -3.42 4.97
C GLY A 19 -22.74 -3.12 4.71
N PRO A 20 -21.97 -4.08 4.18
CA PRO A 20 -20.53 -3.89 3.94
C PRO A 20 -20.26 -2.80 2.89
N GLU A 21 -19.30 -1.96 3.17
CA GLU A 21 -18.79 -0.91 2.28
C GLU A 21 -17.36 -1.22 1.87
N VAL A 22 -16.98 -0.85 0.64
CA VAL A 22 -15.62 -0.95 0.13
C VAL A 22 -15.06 0.42 -0.22
N LEU A 23 -13.77 0.62 0.04
CA LEU A 23 -13.08 1.86 -0.30
C LEU A 23 -12.67 1.83 -1.78
N MET A 24 -13.06 2.86 -2.51
CA MET A 24 -12.61 3.08 -3.89
C MET A 24 -12.03 4.49 -4.04
N VAL A 25 -11.08 4.62 -4.93
CA VAL A 25 -10.42 5.89 -5.26
C VAL A 25 -10.92 6.37 -6.63
N LYS A 26 -11.31 7.63 -6.71
CA LYS A 26 -11.63 8.24 -7.99
C LYS A 26 -10.34 8.70 -8.67
N ARG A 27 -10.03 8.15 -9.85
CA ARG A 27 -8.92 8.62 -10.67
C ARG A 27 -9.20 10.01 -11.22
N SER A 28 -8.22 10.91 -11.15
CA SER A 28 -8.31 12.22 -11.77
C SER A 28 -8.29 12.13 -13.30
N THR A 29 -9.04 13.00 -13.92
CA THR A 29 -9.61 12.93 -15.26
C THR A 29 -8.70 13.21 -16.45
N ASN A 30 -7.39 13.26 -16.31
CA ASN A 30 -6.49 13.54 -17.46
C ASN A 30 -6.20 12.33 -18.36
N SER A 31 -6.89 11.21 -18.15
CA SER A 31 -6.80 10.04 -19.04
C SER A 31 -8.09 9.87 -19.83
N ALA A 32 -8.01 9.21 -21.00
CA ALA A 32 -9.15 8.90 -21.87
C ALA A 32 -10.28 8.09 -21.17
N PHE A 33 -10.06 7.65 -19.94
CA PHE A 33 -10.98 6.92 -19.06
C PHE A 33 -11.25 7.70 -17.76
N GLY A 34 -11.46 9.01 -17.85
CA GLY A 34 -11.79 9.86 -16.70
C GLY A 34 -13.01 9.35 -15.92
N ASP A 35 -13.05 9.66 -14.62
CA ASP A 35 -14.13 9.33 -13.67
C ASP A 35 -14.26 7.85 -13.27
N LEU A 36 -13.25 7.02 -13.53
CA LEU A 36 -13.26 5.64 -13.04
C LEU A 36 -12.94 5.59 -11.53
N HIS A 37 -13.77 4.83 -10.80
CA HIS A 37 -13.47 4.43 -9.43
C HIS A 37 -12.67 3.12 -9.46
N VAL A 38 -11.55 3.09 -8.75
CA VAL A 38 -10.65 1.95 -8.67
C VAL A 38 -10.32 1.62 -7.21
N PHE A 39 -9.95 0.39 -6.95
CA PHE A 39 -9.38 0.03 -5.64
C PHE A 39 -7.96 0.58 -5.52
N PRO A 40 -7.49 0.93 -4.29
CA PRO A 40 -6.10 1.32 -4.08
C PRO A 40 -5.13 0.24 -4.54
N GLY A 41 -4.04 0.64 -5.17
CA GLY A 41 -3.01 -0.28 -5.63
C GLY A 41 -2.10 0.33 -6.69
N GLY A 42 -1.05 -0.39 -7.02
CA GLY A 42 -0.07 0.03 -8.00
C GLY A 42 0.98 -1.03 -8.29
N THR A 43 2.00 -0.65 -9.03
CA THR A 43 3.13 -1.52 -9.34
C THR A 43 4.04 -1.68 -8.12
N LEU A 44 4.70 -2.83 -8.04
CA LEU A 44 5.73 -3.05 -7.03
C LEU A 44 6.95 -2.23 -7.36
N ASP A 45 7.51 -1.60 -6.32
CA ASP A 45 8.78 -0.89 -6.37
C ASP A 45 9.93 -1.81 -5.92
N PRO A 46 11.18 -1.56 -6.36
CA PRO A 46 12.33 -2.34 -5.91
C PRO A 46 12.49 -2.40 -4.39
N GLU A 47 12.08 -1.34 -3.69
CA GLU A 47 12.15 -1.26 -2.22
C GLU A 47 11.14 -2.18 -1.52
N ASP A 48 10.06 -2.58 -2.18
CA ASP A 48 9.08 -3.52 -1.63
C ASP A 48 9.65 -4.93 -1.43
N TYR A 49 10.79 -5.26 -2.06
CA TYR A 49 11.48 -6.56 -1.97
C TYR A 49 12.62 -6.61 -0.95
N LEU A 50 12.92 -5.50 -0.26
CA LEU A 50 14.07 -5.44 0.62
C LEU A 50 13.84 -6.23 1.92
N SER A 51 14.86 -6.95 2.35
CA SER A 51 14.80 -7.78 3.57
C SER A 51 14.50 -6.96 4.82
N GLU A 52 14.97 -5.72 4.87
CA GLU A 52 14.74 -4.79 5.98
C GLU A 52 13.25 -4.45 6.13
N ILE A 53 12.55 -4.25 5.01
CA ILE A 53 11.11 -3.99 5.06
C ILE A 53 10.33 -5.28 5.38
N TYR A 54 10.81 -6.44 4.95
CA TYR A 54 10.22 -7.73 5.31
C TYR A 54 10.23 -7.98 6.82
N GLN A 55 11.30 -7.58 7.49
CA GLN A 55 11.45 -7.73 8.95
C GLN A 55 10.44 -6.89 9.75
N MET A 56 9.80 -5.92 9.14
CA MET A 56 8.75 -5.11 9.76
C MET A 56 7.37 -5.79 9.73
N SER A 57 7.25 -6.93 9.08
CA SER A 57 6.03 -7.73 9.04
C SER A 57 6.04 -8.72 10.20
N ASP A 58 5.28 -8.44 11.26
CA ASP A 58 5.36 -9.22 12.50
C ASP A 58 4.85 -10.67 12.37
N ASP A 59 3.76 -10.92 11.65
CA ASP A 59 3.07 -12.21 11.68
C ASP A 59 3.01 -12.89 10.31
N LEU A 60 3.69 -12.35 9.31
CA LEU A 60 3.63 -12.85 7.96
C LEU A 60 5.02 -12.87 7.32
N ASP A 61 5.51 -14.06 7.02
CA ASP A 61 6.74 -14.23 6.24
C ASP A 61 6.45 -14.37 4.74
N ASP A 62 7.51 -14.32 3.93
CA ASP A 62 7.36 -14.39 2.47
C ASP A 62 6.78 -15.72 2.00
N GLN A 63 7.13 -16.84 2.64
CA GLN A 63 6.60 -18.15 2.29
C GLN A 63 5.09 -18.22 2.50
N SER A 64 4.61 -17.74 3.63
CA SER A 64 3.18 -17.70 3.96
C SER A 64 2.43 -16.75 3.04
N ALA A 65 2.96 -15.54 2.81
CA ALA A 65 2.38 -14.57 1.87
C ALA A 65 2.30 -15.13 0.45
N SER A 66 3.38 -15.76 -0.02
CA SER A 66 3.43 -16.37 -1.35
C SER A 66 2.42 -17.51 -1.51
N SER A 67 2.28 -18.33 -0.47
CA SER A 67 1.27 -19.41 -0.44
C SER A 67 -0.15 -18.85 -0.49
N MET A 68 -0.44 -17.79 0.28
CA MET A 68 -1.77 -17.13 0.28
C MET A 68 -2.11 -16.56 -1.10
N LEU A 69 -1.16 -15.91 -1.75
CA LEU A 69 -1.35 -15.31 -3.08
C LEU A 69 -1.20 -16.29 -4.23
N LYS A 70 -0.80 -17.55 -3.95
CA LYS A 70 -0.52 -18.57 -4.96
C LYS A 70 0.53 -18.13 -5.99
N VAL A 71 1.57 -17.46 -5.51
CA VAL A 71 2.76 -17.11 -6.29
C VAL A 71 3.94 -17.95 -5.81
N GLU A 72 4.95 -18.10 -6.66
CA GLU A 72 6.10 -18.95 -6.36
C GLU A 72 6.96 -18.36 -5.22
N LYS A 73 7.15 -17.04 -5.23
CA LYS A 73 7.94 -16.27 -4.25
C LYS A 73 7.54 -14.80 -4.25
N ASP A 74 8.14 -14.05 -3.35
CA ASP A 74 7.98 -12.60 -3.22
C ASP A 74 6.53 -12.17 -2.91
N GLY A 75 5.71 -13.06 -2.35
CA GLY A 75 4.34 -12.76 -1.95
C GLY A 75 4.27 -11.63 -0.94
N LEU A 76 5.27 -11.54 -0.05
CA LEU A 76 5.32 -10.46 0.94
C LEU A 76 5.55 -9.09 0.29
N ALA A 77 6.33 -9.01 -0.81
CA ALA A 77 6.49 -7.77 -1.57
C ALA A 77 5.15 -7.23 -2.11
N TYR A 78 4.25 -8.11 -2.57
CA TYR A 78 2.90 -7.70 -2.98
C TYR A 78 2.08 -7.14 -1.81
N MET A 79 2.19 -7.76 -0.62
CA MET A 79 1.50 -7.26 0.58
C MET A 79 2.05 -5.91 1.02
N ILE A 80 3.36 -5.72 0.98
CA ILE A 80 4.01 -4.44 1.29
C ILE A 80 3.61 -3.36 0.28
N ALA A 81 3.61 -3.68 -1.01
CA ALA A 81 3.20 -2.74 -2.06
C ALA A 81 1.79 -2.20 -1.82
N VAL A 82 0.81 -3.04 -1.45
CA VAL A 82 -0.56 -2.54 -1.18
C VAL A 82 -0.64 -1.70 0.08
N VAL A 83 0.16 -1.99 1.12
CA VAL A 83 0.25 -1.14 2.32
C VAL A 83 0.81 0.24 1.95
N ARG A 84 1.89 0.28 1.18
CA ARG A 84 2.51 1.51 0.68
C ARG A 84 1.54 2.31 -0.18
N GLU A 85 0.97 1.71 -1.20
CA GLU A 85 0.02 2.36 -2.12
C GLU A 85 -1.22 2.89 -1.39
N CYS A 86 -1.75 2.13 -0.43
CA CYS A 86 -2.89 2.55 0.38
C CYS A 86 -2.55 3.82 1.19
N PHE A 87 -1.36 3.90 1.77
CA PHE A 87 -0.93 5.10 2.48
C PHE A 87 -0.70 6.29 1.53
N GLU A 88 -0.04 6.07 0.41
CA GLU A 88 0.24 7.11 -0.59
C GLU A 88 -1.05 7.65 -1.23
N GLU A 89 -1.96 6.79 -1.65
CA GLU A 89 -3.17 7.19 -2.37
C GLU A 89 -4.30 7.70 -1.46
N VAL A 90 -4.52 7.07 -0.32
CA VAL A 90 -5.69 7.37 0.55
C VAL A 90 -5.33 7.79 1.98
N GLY A 91 -4.06 7.73 2.36
CA GLY A 91 -3.59 8.16 3.68
C GLY A 91 -3.91 7.18 4.81
N ILE A 92 -4.28 5.95 4.49
CA ILE A 92 -4.53 4.89 5.48
C ILE A 92 -3.24 4.09 5.65
N LEU A 93 -2.65 4.16 6.83
CA LEU A 93 -1.50 3.35 7.20
C LEU A 93 -1.97 2.10 7.97
N MET A 94 -1.75 0.95 7.37
CA MET A 94 -2.06 -0.34 8.01
C MET A 94 -0.89 -0.74 8.91
N SER A 95 -1.07 -0.56 10.22
CA SER A 95 -0.09 -0.89 11.25
C SER A 95 -0.80 -1.40 12.50
N LYS A 96 -0.15 -2.31 13.23
CA LYS A 96 -0.68 -2.80 14.52
C LYS A 96 -0.64 -1.73 15.60
N SER A 97 0.41 -0.94 15.62
CA SER A 97 0.60 0.14 16.59
C SER A 97 1.41 1.26 15.97
N LEU A 98 1.10 2.48 16.37
CA LEU A 98 1.87 3.65 15.99
C LEU A 98 2.38 4.36 17.25
N PRO A 99 3.61 4.91 17.24
CA PRO A 99 4.07 5.80 18.29
C PRO A 99 3.09 6.98 18.45
N ALA A 100 2.91 7.46 19.68
CA ALA A 100 2.03 8.61 19.95
C ALA A 100 2.46 9.89 19.20
N SER A 101 3.73 9.98 18.80
CA SER A 101 4.26 11.08 17.97
C SER A 101 3.75 11.07 16.53
N LEU A 102 3.22 9.93 16.05
CA LEU A 102 2.63 9.79 14.72
C LEU A 102 1.12 10.00 14.75
N ASP A 103 0.72 11.21 15.13
CA ASP A 103 -0.69 11.61 15.03
C ASP A 103 -1.12 11.84 13.57
N LEU A 104 -2.41 12.11 13.36
CA LEU A 104 -2.96 12.32 12.02
C LEU A 104 -2.28 13.46 11.25
N LYS A 105 -1.83 14.51 11.95
CA LYS A 105 -1.14 15.64 11.33
C LYS A 105 0.26 15.25 10.87
N ALA A 106 0.99 14.51 11.70
CA ALA A 106 2.31 13.97 11.36
C ALA A 106 2.22 13.01 10.17
N LEU A 107 1.26 12.09 10.17
CA LEU A 107 1.03 11.15 9.06
C LEU A 107 0.68 11.86 7.76
N LYS A 108 -0.15 12.90 7.81
CA LYS A 108 -0.46 13.72 6.63
C LYS A 108 0.79 14.39 6.07
N ASN A 109 1.62 14.98 6.93
CA ASN A 109 2.86 15.62 6.50
C ASN A 109 3.83 14.60 5.86
N ILE A 110 3.99 13.43 6.45
CA ILE A 110 4.82 12.35 5.92
C ILE A 110 4.31 11.91 4.54
N ARG A 111 3.01 11.70 4.41
CA ARG A 111 2.38 11.34 3.14
C ARG A 111 2.63 12.41 2.07
N ASP A 112 2.49 13.67 2.41
CA ASP A 112 2.76 14.79 1.50
C ASP A 112 4.23 14.80 1.04
N GLN A 113 5.17 14.50 1.94
CA GLN A 113 6.59 14.37 1.58
C GLN A 113 6.85 13.18 0.65
N ILE A 114 6.21 12.04 0.88
CA ILE A 114 6.32 10.85 0.02
C ILE A 114 5.76 11.17 -1.37
N ASN A 115 4.56 11.75 -1.46
CA ASN A 115 3.92 12.09 -2.71
C ASN A 115 4.68 13.16 -3.50
N ASN A 116 5.43 14.02 -2.82
CA ASN A 116 6.33 15.01 -3.42
C ASN A 116 7.76 14.48 -3.64
N LYS A 117 8.00 13.18 -3.45
CA LYS A 117 9.29 12.51 -3.65
C LYS A 117 10.45 13.09 -2.82
N LYS A 118 10.15 13.63 -1.64
CA LYS A 118 11.12 14.12 -0.65
C LYS A 118 11.51 13.05 0.36
N LEU A 119 10.71 12.02 0.48
CA LEU A 119 10.87 10.88 1.38
C LEU A 119 10.33 9.65 0.65
N THR A 120 10.91 8.47 0.90
CA THR A 120 10.30 7.21 0.44
C THR A 120 9.47 6.59 1.55
N PHE A 121 8.49 5.76 1.20
CA PHE A 121 7.75 4.97 2.18
C PHE A 121 8.70 4.06 2.98
N TYR A 122 9.71 3.52 2.32
CA TYR A 122 10.76 2.71 2.92
C TYR A 122 11.52 3.49 4.02
N ASP A 123 12.03 4.68 3.70
CA ASP A 123 12.74 5.53 4.67
C ASP A 123 11.85 5.88 5.87
N PHE A 124 10.57 6.15 5.62
CA PHE A 124 9.60 6.39 6.69
C PHE A 124 9.44 5.18 7.60
N CYS A 125 9.32 3.98 7.05
CA CYS A 125 9.17 2.77 7.85
C CYS A 125 10.39 2.48 8.72
N LEU A 126 11.61 2.80 8.25
CA LEU A 126 12.86 2.53 8.96
C LEU A 126 13.30 3.66 9.89
N SER A 127 12.62 4.81 9.93
CA SER A 127 12.92 5.92 10.83
C SER A 127 12.32 5.72 12.22
#